data_7f4061ff8cb0a95bdd70032de278b73c
#
_entry.id   7f4061ff8cb0a95bdd70032de278b73c
#
_cell.length_a   1.000
_cell.length_b   1.000
_cell.length_c   1.000
_cell.angle_alpha   90.00
_cell.angle_beta   90.00
_cell.angle_gamma   90.00
#
_symmetry.space_group_name_H-M   'P 1'
#
loop_
_entity.id
_entity.type
_entity.pdbx_description
1 polymer ?
#
loop_
_entity_poly.entity_id
_entity_poly.type
_entity_poly.pdbx_seq_one_letter_code
_entity_poly.pdbx_strand_id
1 'polypeptide(L)'
;IQELEQEVGVTIFNRTNRGVTLTNDGRRFLHYARQVYQQYELMEQEYLRPKKRIFGVSTQHYSFVTKAFVETVRQFDATRFEYAIRETRTIDVIHDVAQRRSDIGILFRSRHNRTVLNKLFAENRLEFHPLVECSAYVYLWRGHPLAKNESITMDELCAYPCLCFEQGDQSSSYFAEEILSEREYPQMIRATDRATMLNLMVGLNGFTLCSGIICEELNGTDYLAVPYQEDKDNQNAKMEIGYIQPKNTELDEIGETFLREMKAYLGQQK
;
A
#
# COMPACT_ATOMS: atom_id res chain seq x y z
N ILE A 1 36.47 -15.52 -32.67
CA ILE A 1 35.88 -14.51 -33.57
C ILE A 1 35.81 -15.03 -35.00
N GLN A 2 36.90 -15.64 -35.58
CA GLN A 2 36.85 -16.18 -36.95
C GLN A 2 35.83 -17.29 -37.11
N GLU A 3 35.70 -18.18 -36.12
CA GLU A 3 34.63 -19.21 -36.08
C GLU A 3 33.24 -18.58 -36.08
N LEU A 4 33.05 -17.51 -35.28
CA LEU A 4 31.79 -16.77 -35.23
C LEU A 4 31.50 -16.09 -36.59
N GLU A 5 32.51 -15.48 -37.23
CA GLU A 5 32.33 -14.88 -38.55
C GLU A 5 31.93 -15.91 -39.61
N GLN A 6 32.49 -17.13 -39.54
CA GLN A 6 32.08 -18.26 -40.37
C GLN A 6 30.66 -18.74 -40.11
N GLU A 7 30.28 -18.85 -38.84
CA GLU A 7 28.97 -19.33 -38.41
C GLU A 7 27.83 -18.34 -38.83
N VAL A 8 28.05 -17.02 -38.61
CA VAL A 8 27.07 -16.00 -38.98
C VAL A 8 27.17 -15.55 -40.44
N GLY A 9 28.18 -16.01 -41.17
CA GLY A 9 28.32 -15.74 -42.62
C GLY A 9 28.66 -14.29 -42.97
N VAL A 10 29.21 -13.52 -42.00
CA VAL A 10 29.62 -12.11 -42.23
C VAL A 10 30.96 -11.82 -41.62
N THR A 11 31.74 -10.94 -42.27
CA THR A 11 33.01 -10.43 -41.73
C THR A 11 32.73 -9.33 -40.75
N ILE A 12 33.04 -9.53 -39.46
CA ILE A 12 32.83 -8.56 -38.40
C ILE A 12 33.96 -7.54 -38.30
N PHE A 13 35.19 -7.99 -38.51
CA PHE A 13 36.37 -7.15 -38.35
C PHE A 13 37.22 -7.07 -39.63
N ASN A 14 37.58 -5.85 -40.02
CA ASN A 14 38.68 -5.61 -40.96
C ASN A 14 40.02 -5.63 -40.23
N ARG A 15 40.90 -6.54 -40.62
CA ARG A 15 42.23 -6.66 -40.05
C ARG A 15 43.24 -6.08 -41.04
N THR A 16 43.99 -5.10 -40.63
CA THR A 16 45.03 -4.46 -41.43
C THR A 16 46.35 -4.40 -40.63
N ASN A 17 47.44 -4.14 -41.28
CA ASN A 17 48.75 -3.94 -40.62
C ASN A 17 48.74 -2.73 -39.65
N ARG A 18 47.71 -1.90 -39.67
CA ARG A 18 47.51 -0.74 -38.80
C ARG A 18 46.52 -0.98 -37.65
N GLY A 19 46.00 -2.21 -37.52
CA GLY A 19 45.06 -2.58 -36.47
C GLY A 19 43.79 -3.22 -36.98
N VAL A 20 42.79 -3.33 -36.08
CA VAL A 20 41.48 -3.97 -36.31
C VAL A 20 40.39 -2.94 -36.23
N THR A 21 39.48 -2.91 -37.22
CA THR A 21 38.33 -2.03 -37.26
C THR A 21 37.05 -2.84 -37.55
N LEU A 22 35.90 -2.38 -37.09
CA LEU A 22 34.61 -3.00 -37.41
C LEU A 22 34.20 -2.72 -38.85
N THR A 23 33.69 -3.73 -39.54
CA THR A 23 32.99 -3.58 -40.82
C THR A 23 31.59 -2.94 -40.58
N ASN A 24 30.86 -2.62 -41.63
CA ASN A 24 29.46 -2.18 -41.52
C ASN A 24 28.58 -3.30 -40.92
N ASP A 25 28.78 -4.53 -41.38
CA ASP A 25 28.06 -5.69 -40.82
C ASP A 25 28.51 -5.97 -39.39
N GLY A 26 29.78 -5.78 -39.05
CA GLY A 26 30.31 -5.86 -37.71
C GLY A 26 29.67 -4.85 -36.74
N ARG A 27 29.40 -3.61 -37.19
CA ARG A 27 28.66 -2.62 -36.37
C ARG A 27 27.22 -3.04 -36.11
N ARG A 28 26.54 -3.58 -37.13
CA ARG A 28 25.17 -4.12 -36.99
C ARG A 28 25.16 -5.32 -36.05
N PHE A 29 26.08 -6.27 -36.23
CA PHE A 29 26.21 -7.42 -35.37
C PHE A 29 26.45 -7.03 -33.90
N LEU A 30 27.38 -6.11 -33.67
CA LEU A 30 27.69 -5.62 -32.32
C LEU A 30 26.46 -4.95 -31.64
N HIS A 31 25.64 -4.24 -32.43
CA HIS A 31 24.38 -3.66 -31.91
C HIS A 31 23.45 -4.75 -31.37
N TYR A 32 23.21 -5.79 -32.15
CA TYR A 32 22.34 -6.90 -31.69
C TYR A 32 22.99 -7.72 -30.58
N ALA A 33 24.28 -7.97 -30.66
CA ALA A 33 24.99 -8.69 -29.59
C ALA A 33 24.93 -7.96 -28.26
N ARG A 34 25.00 -6.63 -28.24
CA ARG A 34 24.78 -5.83 -27.02
C ARG A 34 23.39 -5.97 -26.45
N GLN A 35 22.35 -5.98 -27.29
CA GLN A 35 20.99 -6.19 -26.83
C GLN A 35 20.80 -7.58 -26.19
N VAL A 36 21.32 -8.63 -26.82
CA VAL A 36 21.28 -9.99 -26.25
C VAL A 36 22.06 -10.04 -24.93
N TYR A 37 23.22 -9.43 -24.87
CA TYR A 37 24.03 -9.39 -23.66
C TYR A 37 23.33 -8.64 -22.52
N GLN A 38 22.69 -7.52 -22.81
CA GLN A 38 21.88 -6.79 -21.84
C GLN A 38 20.71 -7.64 -21.31
N GLN A 39 20.02 -8.37 -22.19
CA GLN A 39 18.95 -9.29 -21.76
C GLN A 39 19.51 -10.45 -20.91
N TYR A 40 20.68 -10.95 -21.26
CA TYR A 40 21.36 -11.97 -20.45
C TYR A 40 21.75 -11.42 -19.06
N GLU A 41 22.31 -10.23 -18.97
CA GLU A 41 22.63 -9.58 -17.69
C GLU A 41 21.36 -9.39 -16.81
N LEU A 42 20.24 -8.97 -17.42
CA LEU A 42 18.97 -8.85 -16.71
C LEU A 42 18.49 -10.21 -16.19
N MET A 43 18.60 -11.24 -17.02
CA MET A 43 18.26 -12.61 -16.61
C MET A 43 19.20 -13.11 -15.50
N GLU A 44 20.51 -12.84 -15.59
CA GLU A 44 21.48 -13.20 -14.57
C GLU A 44 21.18 -12.49 -13.24
N GLN A 45 20.86 -11.19 -13.29
CA GLN A 45 20.47 -10.42 -12.12
C GLN A 45 19.17 -10.99 -11.50
N GLU A 46 18.23 -11.40 -12.36
CA GLU A 46 16.92 -11.90 -11.95
C GLU A 46 16.99 -13.31 -11.32
N TYR A 47 17.80 -14.21 -11.87
CA TYR A 47 17.74 -15.64 -11.55
C TYR A 47 19.03 -16.23 -10.96
N LEU A 48 20.21 -15.67 -11.23
CA LEU A 48 21.49 -16.27 -10.83
C LEU A 48 22.16 -15.56 -9.64
N ARG A 49 21.81 -14.31 -9.34
CA ARG A 49 22.26 -13.68 -8.10
C ARG A 49 21.37 -14.07 -6.95
N PRO A 50 21.89 -14.33 -5.75
CA PRO A 50 21.05 -14.57 -4.58
C PRO A 50 20.18 -13.33 -4.35
N LYS A 51 18.90 -13.42 -4.71
CA LYS A 51 17.94 -12.35 -4.43
C LYS A 51 17.77 -12.25 -2.94
N LYS A 52 17.85 -11.02 -2.45
CA LYS A 52 17.28 -10.73 -1.14
C LYS A 52 15.80 -11.07 -1.19
N ARG A 53 15.31 -11.76 -0.18
CA ARG A 53 13.89 -11.98 -0.05
C ARG A 53 13.21 -10.63 0.16
N ILE A 54 12.19 -10.34 -0.63
CA ILE A 54 11.38 -9.14 -0.45
C ILE A 54 10.29 -9.49 0.55
N PHE A 55 10.18 -8.72 1.65
CA PHE A 55 9.02 -8.71 2.51
C PHE A 55 8.19 -7.48 2.18
N GLY A 56 7.00 -7.69 1.64
CA GLY A 56 6.09 -6.66 1.17
C GLY A 56 4.81 -6.57 1.98
N VAL A 57 4.42 -5.36 2.34
CA VAL A 57 3.11 -5.06 2.95
C VAL A 57 2.42 -3.99 2.12
N SER A 58 1.19 -4.24 1.68
CA SER A 58 0.30 -3.23 1.09
C SER A 58 -0.81 -2.89 2.07
N THR A 59 -1.14 -1.63 2.21
CA THR A 59 -2.09 -1.17 3.24
C THR A 59 -2.88 0.03 2.74
N GLN A 60 -4.11 0.17 3.24
CA GLN A 60 -4.78 1.46 3.27
C GLN A 60 -3.96 2.44 4.14
N HIS A 61 -4.33 3.70 4.19
CA HIS A 61 -3.53 4.75 4.86
C HIS A 61 -3.60 4.67 6.40
N TYR A 62 -2.95 3.65 6.99
CA TYR A 62 -2.90 3.41 8.44
C TYR A 62 -1.51 3.65 9.03
N SER A 63 -1.34 4.67 9.86
CA SER A 63 -0.05 4.98 10.52
C SER A 63 0.44 3.85 11.45
N PHE A 64 -0.48 3.13 12.10
CA PHE A 64 -0.12 2.01 12.97
C PHE A 64 0.48 0.82 12.21
N VAL A 65 0.12 0.64 10.94
CA VAL A 65 0.74 -0.37 10.05
C VAL A 65 2.20 0.00 9.80
N THR A 66 2.46 1.27 9.49
CA THR A 66 3.82 1.78 9.31
C THR A 66 4.65 1.60 10.60
N LYS A 67 4.07 1.85 11.77
CA LYS A 67 4.73 1.62 13.06
C LYS A 67 5.12 0.15 13.25
N ALA A 68 4.19 -0.77 13.05
CA ALA A 68 4.46 -2.21 13.14
C ALA A 68 5.53 -2.66 12.14
N PHE A 69 5.52 -2.10 10.92
CA PHE A 69 6.52 -2.38 9.90
C PHE A 69 7.91 -1.92 10.33
N VAL A 70 8.04 -0.72 10.88
CA VAL A 70 9.30 -0.20 11.44
C VAL A 70 9.85 -1.12 12.52
N GLU A 71 9.02 -1.55 13.48
CA GLU A 71 9.45 -2.44 14.56
C GLU A 71 9.85 -3.83 14.03
N THR A 72 9.19 -4.30 12.97
CA THR A 72 9.58 -5.54 12.30
C THR A 72 10.95 -5.40 11.64
N VAL A 73 11.17 -4.36 10.84
CA VAL A 73 12.45 -4.13 10.14
C VAL A 73 13.63 -4.05 11.12
N ARG A 74 13.42 -3.49 12.32
CA ARG A 74 14.45 -3.40 13.35
C ARG A 74 14.91 -4.75 13.90
N GLN A 75 14.09 -5.81 13.77
CA GLN A 75 14.39 -7.15 14.30
C GLN A 75 15.12 -8.04 13.29
N PHE A 76 15.21 -7.65 12.04
CA PHE A 76 15.78 -8.47 10.97
C PHE A 76 16.99 -7.80 10.30
N ASP A 77 17.91 -8.62 9.81
CA ASP A 77 19.11 -8.16 9.12
C ASP A 77 18.77 -7.62 7.73
N ALA A 78 18.98 -6.32 7.52
CA ALA A 78 18.76 -5.63 6.26
C ALA A 78 19.63 -6.16 5.09
N THR A 79 20.68 -6.95 5.37
CA THR A 79 21.48 -7.58 4.31
C THR A 79 20.79 -8.77 3.66
N ARG A 80 19.86 -9.41 4.38
CA ARG A 80 19.14 -10.62 3.95
C ARG A 80 17.81 -10.34 3.27
N PHE A 81 17.20 -9.18 3.58
CA PHE A 81 15.87 -8.81 3.12
C PHE A 81 15.86 -7.48 2.38
N GLU A 82 14.96 -7.36 1.43
CA GLU A 82 14.48 -6.10 0.88
C GLU A 82 13.08 -5.87 1.42
N TYR A 83 12.78 -4.66 1.83
CA TYR A 83 11.52 -4.31 2.48
C TYR A 83 10.70 -3.38 1.62
N ALA A 84 9.40 -3.64 1.52
CA ALA A 84 8.49 -2.78 0.78
C ALA A 84 7.20 -2.56 1.56
N ILE A 85 6.86 -1.30 1.85
CA ILE A 85 5.55 -0.91 2.36
C ILE A 85 4.89 0.02 1.33
N ARG A 86 3.61 -0.23 1.03
CA ARG A 86 2.82 0.50 0.04
C ARG A 86 1.53 0.96 0.68
N GLU A 87 1.42 2.27 0.96
CA GLU A 87 0.12 2.88 1.23
C GLU A 87 -0.57 3.13 -0.11
N THR A 88 -1.72 2.48 -0.32
CA THR A 88 -2.36 2.46 -1.64
C THR A 88 -3.85 2.17 -1.53
N ARG A 89 -4.55 2.32 -2.65
CA ARG A 89 -6.01 2.14 -2.76
C ARG A 89 -6.44 0.71 -2.40
N THR A 90 -7.63 0.56 -1.88
CA THR A 90 -8.19 -0.73 -1.46
C THR A 90 -8.07 -1.82 -2.53
N ILE A 91 -8.36 -1.51 -3.78
CA ILE A 91 -8.26 -2.48 -4.88
C ILE A 91 -6.80 -2.87 -5.17
N ASP A 92 -5.87 -1.93 -5.04
CA ASP A 92 -4.44 -2.18 -5.26
C ASP A 92 -3.85 -3.00 -4.11
N VAL A 93 -4.31 -2.83 -2.86
CA VAL A 93 -3.95 -3.73 -1.75
C VAL A 93 -4.32 -5.18 -2.08
N ILE A 94 -5.54 -5.40 -2.61
CA ILE A 94 -6.01 -6.74 -3.00
C ILE A 94 -5.15 -7.31 -4.14
N HIS A 95 -4.90 -6.51 -5.18
CA HIS A 95 -4.10 -6.94 -6.34
C HIS A 95 -2.64 -7.23 -5.98
N ASP A 96 -2.02 -6.40 -5.11
CA ASP A 96 -0.63 -6.59 -4.69
C ASP A 96 -0.45 -7.95 -3.99
N VAL A 97 -1.38 -8.32 -3.12
CA VAL A 97 -1.33 -9.63 -2.43
C VAL A 97 -1.64 -10.77 -3.41
N ALA A 98 -2.65 -10.62 -4.26
CA ALA A 98 -3.01 -11.63 -5.26
C ALA A 98 -1.87 -11.93 -6.23
N GLN A 99 -1.11 -10.90 -6.63
CA GLN A 99 0.03 -11.00 -7.55
C GLN A 99 1.36 -11.28 -6.86
N ARG A 100 1.34 -11.53 -5.54
CA ARG A 100 2.56 -11.78 -4.74
C ARG A 100 3.57 -10.62 -4.76
N ARG A 101 3.13 -9.39 -4.99
CA ARG A 101 3.94 -8.17 -4.83
C ARG A 101 4.06 -7.77 -3.36
N SER A 102 3.08 -8.18 -2.55
CA SER A 102 3.08 -8.07 -1.10
C SER A 102 2.67 -9.39 -0.47
N ASP A 103 3.27 -9.72 0.66
CA ASP A 103 2.98 -10.94 1.41
C ASP A 103 1.68 -10.79 2.21
N ILE A 104 1.44 -9.55 2.69
CA ILE A 104 0.30 -9.19 3.54
C ILE A 104 -0.34 -7.91 3.03
N GLY A 105 -1.68 -7.88 3.03
CA GLY A 105 -2.46 -6.67 2.77
C GLY A 105 -3.28 -6.27 3.99
N ILE A 106 -3.28 -5.00 4.38
CA ILE A 106 -4.06 -4.49 5.52
C ILE A 106 -5.17 -3.59 5.01
N LEU A 107 -6.41 -3.92 5.37
CA LEU A 107 -7.60 -3.16 5.01
C LEU A 107 -8.73 -3.41 6.00
N PHE A 108 -9.83 -2.67 5.88
CA PHE A 108 -11.00 -2.91 6.73
C PHE A 108 -12.19 -3.46 5.95
N ARG A 109 -13.06 -4.14 6.68
CA ARG A 109 -14.42 -4.45 6.28
C ARG A 109 -15.40 -3.73 7.18
N SER A 110 -16.54 -3.34 6.62
CA SER A 110 -17.71 -2.83 7.34
C SER A 110 -18.96 -3.56 6.86
N ARG A 111 -20.09 -3.28 7.47
CA ARG A 111 -21.37 -3.80 6.98
C ARG A 111 -21.63 -3.42 5.51
N HIS A 112 -21.20 -2.22 5.12
CA HIS A 112 -21.40 -1.69 3.76
C HIS A 112 -20.58 -2.46 2.71
N ASN A 113 -19.28 -2.67 2.92
CA ASN A 113 -18.37 -3.19 1.90
C ASN A 113 -18.09 -4.70 1.99
N ARG A 114 -18.47 -5.38 3.08
CA ARG A 114 -18.10 -6.78 3.36
C ARG A 114 -18.47 -7.74 2.25
N THR A 115 -19.65 -7.63 1.66
CA THR A 115 -20.12 -8.54 0.61
C THR A 115 -19.26 -8.41 -0.65
N VAL A 116 -18.97 -7.18 -1.06
CA VAL A 116 -18.17 -6.89 -2.26
C VAL A 116 -16.72 -7.34 -2.06
N LEU A 117 -16.13 -6.99 -0.91
CA LEU A 117 -14.74 -7.37 -0.61
C LEU A 117 -14.58 -8.88 -0.47
N ASN A 118 -15.50 -9.58 0.20
CA ASN A 118 -15.44 -11.04 0.33
C ASN A 118 -15.52 -11.74 -1.03
N LYS A 119 -16.32 -11.24 -1.97
CA LYS A 119 -16.38 -11.74 -3.34
C LYS A 119 -15.02 -11.57 -4.02
N LEU A 120 -14.43 -10.38 -3.96
CA LEU A 120 -13.11 -10.10 -4.53
C LEU A 120 -12.00 -10.96 -3.90
N PHE A 121 -12.02 -11.17 -2.59
CA PHE A 121 -11.07 -12.07 -1.93
C PHE A 121 -11.20 -13.48 -2.47
N ALA A 122 -12.42 -13.99 -2.61
CA ALA A 122 -12.66 -15.33 -3.15
C ALA A 122 -12.17 -15.47 -4.60
N GLU A 123 -12.49 -14.50 -5.47
CA GLU A 123 -12.05 -14.47 -6.87
C GLU A 123 -10.52 -14.43 -7.01
N ASN A 124 -9.83 -13.74 -6.09
CA ASN A 124 -8.38 -13.62 -6.06
C ASN A 124 -7.68 -14.69 -5.19
N ARG A 125 -8.40 -15.69 -4.69
CA ARG A 125 -7.88 -16.75 -3.80
C ARG A 125 -7.19 -16.21 -2.55
N LEU A 126 -7.77 -15.16 -1.96
CA LEU A 126 -7.31 -14.54 -0.72
C LEU A 126 -8.21 -14.96 0.44
N GLU A 127 -7.69 -14.89 1.64
CA GLU A 127 -8.44 -15.05 2.90
C GLU A 127 -8.23 -13.81 3.78
N PHE A 128 -9.29 -13.44 4.48
CA PHE A 128 -9.28 -12.30 5.39
C PHE A 128 -9.28 -12.78 6.84
N HIS A 129 -8.36 -12.25 7.63
CA HIS A 129 -8.20 -12.52 9.05
C HIS A 129 -8.44 -11.24 9.85
N PRO A 130 -9.46 -11.22 10.74
CA PRO A 130 -9.74 -10.04 11.56
C PRO A 130 -8.64 -9.82 12.61
N LEU A 131 -8.29 -8.55 12.86
CA LEU A 131 -7.34 -8.12 13.88
C LEU A 131 -8.02 -7.36 15.01
N VAL A 132 -8.84 -6.36 14.65
CA VAL A 132 -9.54 -5.51 15.63
C VAL A 132 -10.87 -5.00 15.06
N GLU A 133 -11.86 -4.89 15.91
CA GLU A 133 -13.11 -4.15 15.65
C GLU A 133 -13.04 -2.80 16.37
N CYS A 134 -13.36 -1.72 15.66
CA CYS A 134 -13.37 -0.36 16.19
C CYS A 134 -14.59 0.41 15.70
N SER A 135 -14.98 1.42 16.46
CA SER A 135 -16.02 2.37 16.06
C SER A 135 -15.41 3.51 15.22
N ALA A 136 -16.25 4.25 14.53
CA ALA A 136 -15.82 5.42 13.78
C ALA A 136 -15.38 6.56 14.69
N TYR A 137 -14.34 7.25 14.27
CA TYR A 137 -13.84 8.48 14.84
C TYR A 137 -13.71 9.53 13.74
N VAL A 138 -13.83 10.80 14.15
CA VAL A 138 -13.57 11.96 13.29
C VAL A 138 -12.12 12.39 13.49
N TYR A 139 -11.30 12.30 12.46
CA TYR A 139 -9.92 12.74 12.47
C TYR A 139 -9.83 14.16 11.95
N LEU A 140 -9.25 15.04 12.74
CA LEU A 140 -9.16 16.46 12.45
C LEU A 140 -7.94 17.08 13.16
N TRP A 141 -7.56 18.29 12.78
CA TRP A 141 -6.47 19.00 13.43
C TRP A 141 -6.92 19.65 14.75
N ARG A 142 -6.00 19.86 15.69
CA ARG A 142 -6.32 20.38 17.05
C ARG A 142 -6.93 21.76 17.08
N GLY A 143 -6.73 22.59 16.06
CA GLY A 143 -7.36 23.91 15.94
C GLY A 143 -8.73 23.90 15.27
N HIS A 144 -9.24 22.74 14.88
CA HIS A 144 -10.56 22.61 14.28
C HIS A 144 -11.65 23.06 15.28
N PRO A 145 -12.71 23.78 14.82
CA PRO A 145 -13.79 24.23 15.72
C PRO A 145 -14.43 23.12 16.57
N LEU A 146 -14.51 21.88 16.04
CA LEU A 146 -15.08 20.73 16.72
C LEU A 146 -14.05 19.93 17.56
N ALA A 147 -12.79 20.32 17.60
CA ALA A 147 -11.73 19.55 18.25
C ALA A 147 -11.90 19.39 19.78
N LYS A 148 -12.73 20.20 20.42
CA LYS A 148 -12.96 20.18 21.87
C LYS A 148 -14.25 19.41 22.24
N ASN A 149 -15.00 18.93 21.27
CA ASN A 149 -16.22 18.18 21.52
C ASN A 149 -15.88 16.78 22.09
N GLU A 150 -16.69 16.25 22.98
CA GLU A 150 -16.54 14.89 23.50
C GLU A 150 -16.90 13.85 22.44
N SER A 151 -17.84 14.18 21.55
CA SER A 151 -18.24 13.41 20.38
C SER A 151 -18.77 14.35 19.30
N ILE A 152 -18.79 13.91 18.06
CA ILE A 152 -19.20 14.71 16.90
C ILE A 152 -20.27 13.95 16.13
N THR A 153 -21.37 14.65 15.81
CA THR A 153 -22.49 14.14 15.01
C THR A 153 -22.28 14.41 13.51
N MET A 154 -23.06 13.71 12.65
CA MET A 154 -23.04 13.97 11.22
C MET A 154 -23.51 15.38 10.87
N ASP A 155 -24.51 15.89 11.56
CA ASP A 155 -25.04 17.24 11.33
C ASP A 155 -24.00 18.33 11.56
N GLU A 156 -23.16 18.18 12.60
CA GLU A 156 -22.06 19.10 12.87
C GLU A 156 -20.97 19.03 11.78
N LEU A 157 -20.74 17.83 11.20
CA LEU A 157 -19.76 17.61 10.13
C LEU A 157 -20.18 18.21 8.78
N CYS A 158 -21.47 18.36 8.51
CA CYS A 158 -21.99 18.92 7.26
C CYS A 158 -21.51 20.36 6.97
N ALA A 159 -21.06 21.10 7.99
CA ALA A 159 -20.50 22.44 7.82
C ALA A 159 -19.06 22.46 7.29
N TYR A 160 -18.37 21.33 7.26
CA TYR A 160 -16.95 21.22 6.93
C TYR A 160 -16.69 20.26 5.78
N PRO A 161 -15.61 20.43 5.01
CA PRO A 161 -15.28 19.50 3.92
C PRO A 161 -14.87 18.12 4.46
N CYS A 162 -15.52 17.09 3.96
CA CYS A 162 -15.10 15.71 4.14
C CYS A 162 -13.93 15.41 3.21
N LEU A 163 -12.81 14.98 3.78
CA LEU A 163 -11.61 14.59 3.05
C LEU A 163 -11.56 13.07 2.95
N CYS A 164 -11.33 12.55 1.77
CA CYS A 164 -11.20 11.11 1.54
C CYS A 164 -10.06 10.79 0.56
N PHE A 165 -9.59 9.55 0.60
CA PHE A 165 -8.59 9.08 -0.35
C PHE A 165 -9.23 8.69 -1.68
N GLU A 166 -8.61 9.13 -2.78
CA GLU A 166 -9.07 8.83 -4.12
C GLU A 166 -8.87 7.35 -4.46
N GLN A 167 -9.93 6.71 -4.94
CA GLN A 167 -9.92 5.30 -5.33
C GLN A 167 -9.80 5.08 -6.86
N GLY A 168 -9.42 6.12 -7.62
CA GLY A 168 -9.24 6.07 -9.07
C GLY A 168 -10.54 5.77 -9.81
N ASP A 169 -10.45 5.01 -10.90
CA ASP A 169 -11.60 4.64 -11.72
C ASP A 169 -12.63 3.76 -10.98
N GLN A 170 -12.22 3.14 -9.87
CA GLN A 170 -13.06 2.35 -8.96
C GLN A 170 -13.67 3.23 -7.87
N SER A 171 -14.18 4.41 -8.20
CA SER A 171 -14.71 5.41 -7.25
C SER A 171 -15.97 4.99 -6.48
N SER A 172 -16.29 3.70 -6.45
CA SER A 172 -17.39 3.15 -5.65
C SER A 172 -17.10 3.27 -4.15
N SER A 173 -18.11 3.64 -3.37
CA SER A 173 -18.03 3.72 -1.90
C SER A 173 -17.62 2.39 -1.23
N TYR A 174 -17.76 1.26 -1.91
CA TYR A 174 -17.30 -0.04 -1.42
C TYR A 174 -15.78 -0.15 -1.29
N PHE A 175 -15.02 0.69 -2.01
CA PHE A 175 -13.56 0.72 -1.98
C PHE A 175 -13.00 1.89 -1.17
N ALA A 176 -13.85 2.78 -0.65
CA ALA A 176 -13.39 3.89 0.17
C ALA A 176 -12.62 3.39 1.40
N GLU A 177 -11.66 4.17 1.82
CA GLU A 177 -10.85 3.90 3.03
C GLU A 177 -11.48 4.49 4.28
N GLU A 178 -12.49 5.33 4.09
CA GLU A 178 -13.25 5.96 5.15
C GLU A 178 -14.53 5.18 5.43
N ILE A 179 -14.85 5.05 6.71
CA ILE A 179 -16.14 4.51 7.14
C ILE A 179 -17.25 5.52 6.83
N LEU A 180 -18.48 5.05 6.64
CA LEU A 180 -19.65 5.86 6.27
C LEU A 180 -19.50 6.57 4.90
N SER A 181 -18.71 6.01 4.02
CA SER A 181 -18.49 6.52 2.66
C SER A 181 -19.70 6.40 1.72
N GLU A 182 -20.74 5.66 2.13
CA GLU A 182 -22.02 5.58 1.44
C GLU A 182 -22.93 6.81 1.66
N ARG A 183 -22.56 7.69 2.61
CA ARG A 183 -23.28 8.92 2.89
C ARG A 183 -22.95 10.03 1.91
N GLU A 184 -23.89 10.90 1.64
CA GLU A 184 -23.66 12.13 0.91
C GLU A 184 -23.11 13.23 1.83
N TYR A 185 -22.00 13.81 1.45
CA TYR A 185 -21.38 14.94 2.13
C TYR A 185 -21.57 16.20 1.28
N PRO A 186 -22.03 17.34 1.85
CA PRO A 186 -22.23 18.57 1.08
C PRO A 186 -20.95 19.08 0.42
N GLN A 187 -19.79 18.84 1.03
CA GLN A 187 -18.48 19.17 0.50
C GLN A 187 -17.58 17.94 0.65
N MET A 188 -17.02 17.47 -0.47
CA MET A 188 -16.10 16.34 -0.49
C MET A 188 -14.86 16.71 -1.30
N ILE A 189 -13.69 16.44 -0.75
CA ILE A 189 -12.40 16.64 -1.42
C ILE A 189 -11.63 15.33 -1.40
N ARG A 190 -11.13 14.92 -2.57
CA ARG A 190 -10.32 13.72 -2.71
C ARG A 190 -8.84 14.07 -2.78
N ALA A 191 -8.03 13.34 -2.04
CA ALA A 191 -6.58 13.46 -2.03
C ALA A 191 -5.94 12.09 -2.34
N THR A 192 -4.75 12.10 -2.91
CA THR A 192 -4.04 10.87 -3.30
C THR A 192 -2.97 10.46 -2.29
N ASP A 193 -2.66 11.33 -1.33
CA ASP A 193 -1.61 11.10 -0.34
C ASP A 193 -1.93 11.75 1.01
N ARG A 194 -1.29 11.21 2.05
CA ARG A 194 -1.47 11.64 3.44
C ARG A 194 -1.03 13.08 3.69
N ALA A 195 0.07 13.54 3.08
CA ALA A 195 0.58 14.89 3.34
C ALA A 195 -0.39 15.95 2.82
N THR A 196 -0.93 15.75 1.62
CA THR A 196 -1.98 16.61 1.05
C THR A 196 -3.23 16.57 1.92
N MET A 197 -3.66 15.38 2.37
CA MET A 197 -4.81 15.23 3.28
C MET A 197 -4.65 16.08 4.54
N LEU A 198 -3.50 15.98 5.23
CA LEU A 198 -3.21 16.73 6.45
C LEU A 198 -3.16 18.25 6.22
N ASN A 199 -2.60 18.70 5.10
CA ASN A 199 -2.59 20.11 4.72
C ASN A 199 -4.01 20.66 4.48
N LEU A 200 -4.87 19.88 3.85
CA LEU A 200 -6.28 20.24 3.64
C LEU A 200 -7.07 20.28 4.96
N MET A 201 -6.77 19.40 5.91
CA MET A 201 -7.37 19.44 7.25
C MET A 201 -7.09 20.79 7.95
N VAL A 202 -5.84 21.25 7.90
CA VAL A 202 -5.46 22.53 8.50
C VAL A 202 -6.01 23.71 7.70
N GLY A 203 -5.82 23.69 6.38
CA GLY A 203 -6.14 24.84 5.52
C GLY A 203 -7.64 25.12 5.34
N LEU A 204 -8.47 24.09 5.44
CA LEU A 204 -9.92 24.17 5.16
C LEU A 204 -10.80 23.78 6.35
N ASN A 205 -10.23 23.50 7.52
CA ASN A 205 -10.94 22.82 8.61
C ASN A 205 -11.65 21.55 8.13
N GLY A 206 -10.96 20.77 7.29
CA GLY A 206 -11.48 19.50 6.81
C GLY A 206 -11.36 18.40 7.86
N PHE A 207 -12.15 17.36 7.68
CA PHE A 207 -12.12 16.15 8.51
C PHE A 207 -12.09 14.90 7.65
N THR A 208 -11.67 13.78 8.23
CA THR A 208 -11.91 12.45 7.66
C THR A 208 -12.42 11.49 8.72
N LEU A 209 -13.12 10.43 8.30
CA LEU A 209 -13.60 9.38 9.21
C LEU A 209 -12.60 8.22 9.24
N CYS A 210 -12.22 7.79 10.43
CA CYS A 210 -11.18 6.79 10.62
C CYS A 210 -11.52 5.82 11.76
N SER A 211 -10.61 4.90 12.03
CA SER A 211 -10.70 3.91 13.11
C SER A 211 -10.45 4.46 14.52
N GLY A 212 -9.99 5.70 14.64
CA GLY A 212 -9.50 6.25 15.91
C GLY A 212 -8.12 5.75 16.34
N ILE A 213 -7.56 4.76 15.67
CA ILE A 213 -6.24 4.20 15.98
C ILE A 213 -5.18 5.02 15.24
N ILE A 214 -4.56 5.95 15.95
CA ILE A 214 -3.59 6.91 15.39
C ILE A 214 -2.25 6.74 16.08
N CYS A 215 -1.18 6.69 15.29
CA CYS A 215 0.18 6.69 15.82
C CYS A 215 0.68 8.13 15.93
N GLU A 216 0.52 8.75 17.12
CA GLU A 216 0.99 10.12 17.37
C GLU A 216 2.51 10.25 17.21
N GLU A 217 3.26 9.19 17.53
CA GLU A 217 4.72 9.19 17.36
C GLU A 217 5.14 9.44 15.91
N LEU A 218 4.37 8.96 14.94
CA LEU A 218 4.67 9.13 13.50
C LEU A 218 3.91 10.29 12.86
N ASN A 219 2.69 10.58 13.31
CA ASN A 219 1.84 11.62 12.73
C ASN A 219 2.00 13.00 13.41
N GLY A 220 2.70 13.06 14.55
CA GLY A 220 2.77 14.26 15.38
C GLY A 220 1.50 14.46 16.23
N THR A 221 1.56 15.45 17.09
CA THR A 221 0.49 15.77 18.07
C THR A 221 -0.48 16.85 17.61
N ASP A 222 -0.35 17.35 16.37
CA ASP A 222 -1.20 18.42 15.84
C ASP A 222 -2.58 17.96 15.41
N TYR A 223 -2.82 16.65 15.40
CA TYR A 223 -4.07 16.02 14.98
C TYR A 223 -4.62 15.16 16.11
N LEU A 224 -5.93 14.95 16.09
CA LEU A 224 -6.62 14.10 17.06
C LEU A 224 -7.83 13.39 16.44
N ALA A 225 -8.26 12.32 17.07
CA ALA A 225 -9.47 11.59 16.75
C ALA A 225 -10.52 11.82 17.83
N VAL A 226 -11.68 12.35 17.45
CA VAL A 226 -12.83 12.55 18.34
C VAL A 226 -13.86 11.45 18.04
N PRO A 227 -14.48 10.81 19.04
CA PRO A 227 -15.51 9.80 18.80
C PRO A 227 -16.62 10.31 17.89
N TYR A 228 -16.99 9.53 16.89
CA TYR A 228 -18.18 9.82 16.09
C TYR A 228 -19.41 9.34 16.84
N GLN A 229 -20.40 10.22 17.00
CA GLN A 229 -21.68 9.86 17.60
C GLN A 229 -22.60 9.25 16.54
N GLU A 230 -22.78 7.93 16.63
CA GLU A 230 -23.64 7.20 15.70
C GLU A 230 -25.11 7.57 15.86
N ASP A 231 -25.83 7.71 14.74
CA ASP A 231 -27.28 7.88 14.75
C ASP A 231 -27.97 6.58 15.24
N LYS A 232 -29.01 6.69 16.03
CA LYS A 232 -29.74 5.54 16.57
C LYS A 232 -30.25 4.58 15.50
N ASP A 233 -30.48 5.07 14.31
CA ASP A 233 -31.04 4.31 13.18
C ASP A 233 -29.97 3.77 12.19
N ASN A 234 -28.70 4.09 12.38
CA ASN A 234 -27.64 3.71 11.44
C ASN A 234 -26.42 3.11 12.14
N GLN A 235 -26.39 1.80 12.29
CA GLN A 235 -25.31 1.04 12.91
C GLN A 235 -24.19 0.66 11.91
N ASN A 236 -23.81 1.56 11.01
CA ASN A 236 -22.77 1.31 10.01
C ASN A 236 -21.39 1.85 10.41
N ALA A 237 -21.27 2.48 11.59
CA ALA A 237 -20.03 3.13 12.03
C ALA A 237 -19.00 2.16 12.66
N LYS A 238 -19.10 0.86 12.36
CA LYS A 238 -18.14 -0.16 12.83
C LYS A 238 -17.22 -0.64 11.71
N MET A 239 -15.93 -0.66 12.02
CA MET A 239 -14.87 -1.14 11.15
C MET A 239 -14.26 -2.42 11.73
N GLU A 240 -14.13 -3.46 10.92
CA GLU A 240 -13.34 -4.65 11.22
C GLU A 240 -12.03 -4.57 10.42
N ILE A 241 -10.97 -4.06 11.06
CA ILE A 241 -9.64 -4.03 10.46
C ILE A 241 -9.04 -5.41 10.53
N GLY A 242 -8.44 -5.86 9.42
CA GLY A 242 -7.80 -7.16 9.33
C GLY A 242 -6.74 -7.20 8.25
N TYR A 243 -6.18 -8.37 8.06
CA TYR A 243 -5.24 -8.59 6.99
C TYR A 243 -5.75 -9.64 6.00
N ILE A 244 -5.29 -9.52 4.77
CA ILE A 244 -5.46 -10.51 3.72
C ILE A 244 -4.13 -11.14 3.37
N GLN A 245 -4.18 -12.44 3.09
CA GLN A 245 -3.07 -13.21 2.54
C GLN A 245 -3.60 -14.23 1.53
N PRO A 246 -2.76 -14.80 0.67
CA PRO A 246 -3.20 -15.89 -0.21
C PRO A 246 -3.63 -17.12 0.58
N LYS A 247 -4.72 -17.75 0.15
CA LYS A 247 -5.22 -18.98 0.79
C LYS A 247 -4.17 -20.08 0.82
N ASN A 248 -4.17 -20.85 1.91
CA ASN A 248 -3.27 -21.98 2.12
C ASN A 248 -1.78 -21.59 2.06
N THR A 249 -1.44 -20.35 2.42
CA THR A 249 -0.06 -19.89 2.54
C THR A 249 0.25 -19.67 4.00
N GLU A 250 1.29 -20.29 4.50
CA GLU A 250 1.84 -20.00 5.82
C GLU A 250 2.77 -18.78 5.69
N LEU A 251 2.64 -17.86 6.61
CA LEU A 251 3.57 -16.74 6.73
C LEU A 251 4.89 -17.26 7.27
N ASP A 252 5.96 -16.66 6.80
CA ASP A 252 7.26 -16.95 7.38
C ASP A 252 7.51 -16.11 8.64
N GLU A 253 8.70 -16.30 9.23
CA GLU A 253 9.11 -15.68 10.49
C GLU A 253 8.94 -14.14 10.48
N ILE A 254 9.23 -13.48 9.35
CA ILE A 254 9.10 -12.02 9.25
C ILE A 254 7.63 -11.59 9.16
N GLY A 255 6.81 -12.32 8.41
CA GLY A 255 5.37 -12.09 8.32
C GLY A 255 4.66 -12.31 9.67
N GLU A 256 5.02 -13.38 10.39
CA GLU A 256 4.51 -13.65 11.74
C GLU A 256 4.95 -12.57 12.73
N THR A 257 6.21 -12.11 12.63
CA THR A 257 6.71 -11.01 13.46
C THR A 257 5.94 -9.74 13.21
N PHE A 258 5.71 -9.38 11.94
CA PHE A 258 4.91 -8.21 11.59
C PHE A 258 3.49 -8.28 12.19
N LEU A 259 2.81 -9.42 12.08
CA LEU A 259 1.50 -9.58 12.69
C LEU A 259 1.53 -9.55 14.22
N ARG A 260 2.61 -10.02 14.85
CA ARG A 260 2.81 -9.90 16.29
C ARG A 260 2.95 -8.43 16.71
N GLU A 261 3.78 -7.64 16.02
CA GLU A 261 3.93 -6.20 16.28
C GLU A 261 2.61 -5.44 16.06
N MET A 262 1.87 -5.78 15.00
CA MET A 262 0.53 -5.25 14.75
C MET A 262 -0.42 -5.52 15.93
N LYS A 263 -0.52 -6.78 16.37
CA LYS A 263 -1.39 -7.18 17.49
C LYS A 263 -0.98 -6.53 18.80
N ALA A 264 0.33 -6.42 19.05
CA ALA A 264 0.86 -5.75 20.24
C ALA A 264 0.45 -4.26 20.27
N TYR A 265 0.60 -3.55 19.13
CA TYR A 265 0.20 -2.16 19.02
C TYR A 265 -1.33 -1.99 19.20
N LEU A 266 -2.13 -2.78 18.52
CA LEU A 266 -3.60 -2.73 18.59
C LEU A 266 -4.13 -3.11 19.99
N GLY A 267 -3.43 -4.00 20.71
CA GLY A 267 -3.78 -4.38 22.09
C GLY A 267 -3.53 -3.29 23.13
N GLN A 268 -2.61 -2.36 22.86
CA GLN A 268 -2.30 -1.22 23.75
C GLN A 268 -3.32 -0.07 23.61
N GLN A 269 -4.16 -0.08 22.57
CA GLN A 269 -5.15 0.96 22.28
C GLN A 269 -6.55 0.66 22.89
N LYS A 270 -6.67 -0.43 23.65
CA LYS A 270 -7.86 -0.78 24.43
C LYS A 270 -7.73 -0.20 25.84
#